data_1a128af0422c4c54515f2893bd2dd103
#
_entry.id   1a128af0422c4c54515f2893bd2dd103
#
_cell.length_a   1.000
_cell.length_b   1.000
_cell.length_c   1.000
_cell.angle_alpha   90.00
_cell.angle_beta   90.00
_cell.angle_gamma   90.00
#
_symmetry.space_group_name_H-M   'P 1'
#
loop_
_entity.id
_entity.type
_entity.pdbx_description
1 polymer ?
#
loop_
_entity_poly.entity_id
_entity_poly.type
_entity_poly.pdbx_seq_one_letter_code
_entity_poly.pdbx_strand_id
1 'polypeptide(L)'
;MTAGGGGDGENLVDWVLSAYELDTGISQDALIVLGPFMQTDLQESFLRRIDNLKNVEAITFDSHIEHLIQHASGVVAMGGYNTFCEILSFDKPGLVVPRTKPRLEQFIRACRAQELGLLSCLQGDSIREPRAMATALRQLTQQPKPSEVVLPGLLDGLENINKLVANRLAKKRTVPLELVRKITS
;
A
#
# COMPACT_ATOMS: atom_id res chain seq x y z
N MET A 1 -4.45 -5.18 -7.89
CA MET A 1 -4.36 -3.73 -7.68
C MET A 1 -5.50 -3.25 -6.81
N THR A 2 -5.28 -2.24 -5.94
CA THR A 2 -6.33 -1.62 -5.14
C THR A 2 -6.28 -0.11 -5.23
N ALA A 3 -7.43 0.51 -5.52
CA ALA A 3 -7.61 1.96 -5.52
C ALA A 3 -7.74 2.56 -4.11
N GLY A 4 -7.91 1.71 -3.09
CA GLY A 4 -8.17 2.14 -1.72
C GLY A 4 -9.64 2.54 -1.48
N GLY A 5 -9.98 2.88 -0.22
CA GLY A 5 -11.34 3.22 0.19
C GLY A 5 -11.75 4.68 -0.01
N GLY A 6 -10.87 5.55 -0.52
CA GLY A 6 -11.21 6.93 -0.84
C GLY A 6 -11.68 7.04 -2.30
N GLY A 7 -12.67 7.86 -2.62
CA GLY A 7 -13.22 8.00 -3.97
C GLY A 7 -12.27 8.66 -5.01
N ASP A 8 -10.97 8.58 -4.83
CA ASP A 8 -9.93 9.25 -5.62
C ASP A 8 -9.00 8.27 -6.39
N GLY A 9 -9.34 6.98 -6.42
CA GLY A 9 -8.55 5.93 -7.07
C GLY A 9 -8.74 5.80 -8.58
N GLU A 10 -9.68 6.53 -9.17
CA GLU A 10 -10.05 6.48 -10.58
C GLU A 10 -8.86 6.64 -11.53
N ASN A 11 -8.01 7.60 -11.23
CA ASN A 11 -6.83 7.91 -12.04
C ASN A 11 -5.80 6.77 -12.05
N LEU A 12 -5.68 6.02 -10.95
CA LEU A 12 -4.81 4.86 -10.89
C LEU A 12 -5.40 3.69 -11.70
N VAL A 13 -6.71 3.46 -11.58
CA VAL A 13 -7.42 2.44 -12.38
C VAL A 13 -7.26 2.74 -13.86
N ASP A 14 -7.55 3.98 -14.28
CA ASP A 14 -7.41 4.41 -15.67
C ASP A 14 -5.98 4.19 -16.20
N TRP A 15 -4.96 4.55 -15.42
CA TRP A 15 -3.57 4.40 -15.82
C TRP A 15 -3.16 2.93 -15.97
N VAL A 16 -3.59 2.07 -15.05
CA VAL A 16 -3.33 0.62 -15.14
C VAL A 16 -4.03 0.02 -16.36
N LEU A 17 -5.32 0.33 -16.57
CA LEU A 17 -6.06 -0.17 -17.74
C LEU A 17 -5.43 0.31 -19.05
N SER A 18 -5.04 1.58 -19.14
CA SER A 18 -4.37 2.13 -20.32
C SER A 18 -3.03 1.43 -20.61
N ALA A 19 -2.34 0.96 -19.58
CA ALA A 19 -1.12 0.17 -19.76
C ALA A 19 -1.42 -1.21 -20.36
N TYR A 20 -2.44 -1.92 -19.87
CA TYR A 20 -2.85 -3.22 -20.41
C TYR A 20 -3.43 -3.11 -21.82
N GLU A 21 -4.15 -2.04 -22.14
CA GLU A 21 -4.67 -1.76 -23.48
C GLU A 21 -3.55 -1.49 -24.48
N LEU A 22 -2.50 -0.78 -24.04
CA LEU A 22 -1.37 -0.42 -24.90
C LEU A 22 -0.41 -1.59 -25.13
N ASP A 23 -0.18 -2.42 -24.11
CA ASP A 23 0.92 -3.38 -24.08
C ASP A 23 0.42 -4.81 -23.81
N THR A 24 0.13 -5.53 -24.87
CA THR A 24 -0.27 -6.95 -24.80
C THR A 24 0.85 -7.89 -24.32
N GLY A 25 2.06 -7.37 -24.14
CA GLY A 25 3.21 -8.11 -23.57
C GLY A 25 3.24 -8.14 -22.04
N ILE A 26 2.31 -7.50 -21.36
CA ILE A 26 2.13 -7.67 -19.91
C ILE A 26 1.53 -9.06 -19.68
N SER A 27 2.33 -9.97 -19.13
CA SER A 27 1.95 -11.38 -18.93
C SER A 27 1.28 -11.65 -17.57
N GLN A 28 1.32 -10.70 -16.66
CA GLN A 28 0.71 -10.82 -15.35
C GLN A 28 -0.80 -10.65 -15.43
N ASP A 29 -1.55 -11.59 -14.88
CA ASP A 29 -2.99 -11.42 -14.66
C ASP A 29 -3.21 -10.38 -13.56
N ALA A 30 -4.20 -9.51 -13.74
CA ALA A 30 -4.53 -8.45 -12.80
C ALA A 30 -5.95 -8.57 -12.26
N LEU A 31 -6.08 -8.53 -10.94
CA LEU A 31 -7.34 -8.28 -10.27
C LEU A 31 -7.38 -6.81 -9.80
N ILE A 32 -8.36 -6.05 -10.27
CA ILE A 32 -8.57 -4.65 -9.91
C ILE A 32 -9.72 -4.55 -8.90
N VAL A 33 -9.43 -4.01 -7.72
CA VAL A 33 -10.45 -3.64 -6.74
C VAL A 33 -10.75 -2.17 -6.90
N LEU A 34 -11.93 -1.84 -7.44
CA LEU A 34 -12.33 -0.48 -7.83
C LEU A 34 -12.55 0.42 -6.60
N GLY A 35 -13.10 -0.13 -5.52
CA GLY A 35 -13.44 0.58 -4.30
C GLY A 35 -14.92 0.97 -4.22
N PRO A 36 -15.50 0.97 -2.99
CA PRO A 36 -16.94 1.11 -2.81
C PRO A 36 -17.46 2.53 -3.05
N PHE A 37 -16.58 3.53 -3.08
CA PHE A 37 -16.97 4.94 -3.23
C PHE A 37 -16.74 5.50 -4.64
N MET A 38 -16.31 4.67 -5.58
CA MET A 38 -16.19 5.07 -6.97
C MET A 38 -17.58 5.29 -7.58
N GLN A 39 -17.77 6.34 -8.37
CA GLN A 39 -19.03 6.66 -9.03
C GLN A 39 -19.45 5.53 -9.97
N THR A 40 -20.74 5.20 -10.00
CA THR A 40 -21.28 4.06 -10.76
C THR A 40 -20.98 4.16 -12.25
N ASP A 41 -21.19 5.33 -12.87
CA ASP A 41 -20.93 5.54 -14.30
C ASP A 41 -19.46 5.26 -14.66
N LEU A 42 -18.56 5.62 -13.75
CA LEU A 42 -17.13 5.41 -13.90
C LEU A 42 -16.77 3.92 -13.73
N GLN A 43 -17.35 3.24 -12.74
CA GLN A 43 -17.21 1.79 -12.57
C GLN A 43 -17.64 1.05 -13.84
N GLU A 44 -18.83 1.39 -14.39
CA GLU A 44 -19.33 0.78 -15.63
C GLU A 44 -18.40 1.05 -16.83
N SER A 45 -17.83 2.25 -16.89
CA SER A 45 -16.86 2.59 -17.93
C SER A 45 -15.61 1.73 -17.85
N PHE A 46 -15.07 1.53 -16.65
CA PHE A 46 -13.91 0.66 -16.44
C PHE A 46 -14.22 -0.81 -16.71
N LEU A 47 -15.38 -1.30 -16.27
CA LEU A 47 -15.79 -2.69 -16.54
C LEU A 47 -15.88 -2.96 -18.05
N ARG A 48 -16.47 -2.04 -18.84
CA ARG A 48 -16.49 -2.16 -20.31
C ARG A 48 -15.09 -2.23 -20.93
N ARG A 49 -14.11 -1.53 -20.40
CA ARG A 49 -12.70 -1.63 -20.85
C ARG A 49 -12.10 -2.98 -20.50
N ILE A 50 -12.35 -3.46 -19.27
CA ILE A 50 -11.86 -4.74 -18.75
C ILE A 50 -12.41 -5.91 -19.56
N ASP A 51 -13.68 -5.88 -20.00
CA ASP A 51 -14.29 -6.91 -20.84
C ASP A 51 -13.53 -7.16 -22.16
N ASN A 52 -12.75 -6.20 -22.62
CA ASN A 52 -11.90 -6.34 -23.80
C ASN A 52 -10.46 -6.84 -23.50
N LEU A 53 -10.13 -7.04 -22.22
CA LEU A 53 -8.80 -7.47 -21.79
C LEU A 53 -8.87 -8.91 -21.29
N LYS A 54 -7.97 -9.78 -21.79
CA LYS A 54 -8.00 -11.22 -21.49
C LYS A 54 -7.48 -11.57 -20.10
N ASN A 55 -6.60 -10.72 -19.55
CA ASN A 55 -5.83 -10.97 -18.35
C ASN A 55 -6.09 -9.92 -17.25
N VAL A 56 -7.24 -9.24 -17.32
CA VAL A 56 -7.66 -8.27 -16.31
C VAL A 56 -9.08 -8.60 -15.85
N GLU A 57 -9.25 -8.72 -14.55
CA GLU A 57 -10.55 -8.87 -13.89
C GLU A 57 -10.77 -7.74 -12.90
N ALA A 58 -12.01 -7.44 -12.58
CA ALA A 58 -12.34 -6.46 -11.56
C ALA A 58 -13.40 -6.94 -10.60
N ILE A 59 -13.29 -6.46 -9.37
CA ILE A 59 -14.35 -6.52 -8.37
C ILE A 59 -14.60 -5.12 -7.82
N THR A 60 -15.82 -4.83 -7.41
CA THR A 60 -16.17 -3.52 -6.88
C THR A 60 -15.59 -3.34 -5.48
N PHE A 61 -15.72 -4.35 -4.63
CA PHE A 61 -15.32 -4.31 -3.24
C PHE A 61 -15.05 -5.70 -2.68
N ASP A 62 -14.10 -5.80 -1.76
CA ASP A 62 -13.89 -6.96 -0.90
C ASP A 62 -13.65 -6.48 0.54
N SER A 63 -14.35 -7.09 1.49
CA SER A 63 -14.18 -6.79 2.92
C SER A 63 -12.90 -7.37 3.53
N HIS A 64 -12.25 -8.29 2.83
CA HIS A 64 -11.04 -9.01 3.25
C HIS A 64 -9.92 -8.84 2.22
N ILE A 65 -9.67 -7.58 1.84
CA ILE A 65 -8.65 -7.25 0.84
C ILE A 65 -7.26 -7.77 1.23
N GLU A 66 -7.00 -7.93 2.51
CA GLU A 66 -5.76 -8.53 3.04
C GLU A 66 -5.53 -9.95 2.53
N HIS A 67 -6.59 -10.74 2.31
CA HIS A 67 -6.47 -12.08 1.71
C HIS A 67 -6.06 -12.01 0.24
N LEU A 68 -6.59 -11.02 -0.50
CA LEU A 68 -6.18 -10.80 -1.89
C LEU A 68 -4.70 -10.39 -1.96
N ILE A 69 -4.28 -9.47 -1.09
CA ILE A 69 -2.88 -9.03 -0.99
C ILE A 69 -1.97 -10.21 -0.64
N GLN A 70 -2.37 -11.05 0.34
CA GLN A 70 -1.60 -12.21 0.77
C GLN A 70 -1.33 -13.21 -0.37
N HIS A 71 -2.26 -13.37 -1.31
CA HIS A 71 -2.13 -14.32 -2.41
C HIS A 71 -1.58 -13.68 -3.70
N ALA A 72 -1.46 -12.36 -3.76
CA ALA A 72 -0.92 -11.67 -4.92
C ALA A 72 0.59 -11.92 -5.07
N SER A 73 1.07 -11.98 -6.31
CA SER A 73 2.49 -11.99 -6.64
C SER A 73 3.14 -10.61 -6.56
N GLY A 74 2.33 -9.55 -6.64
CA GLY A 74 2.74 -8.16 -6.47
C GLY A 74 1.51 -7.26 -6.30
N VAL A 75 1.67 -6.08 -5.74
CA VAL A 75 0.57 -5.17 -5.39
C VAL A 75 0.80 -3.79 -5.97
N VAL A 76 -0.22 -3.27 -6.67
CA VAL A 76 -0.28 -1.87 -7.11
C VAL A 76 -1.28 -1.12 -6.24
N ALA A 77 -0.88 -0.01 -5.63
CA ALA A 77 -1.73 0.76 -4.72
C ALA A 77 -1.36 2.25 -4.67
N MET A 78 -2.25 3.08 -4.09
CA MET A 78 -1.96 4.49 -3.84
C MET A 78 -1.07 4.73 -2.61
N GLY A 79 -0.83 3.72 -1.77
CA GLY A 79 0.03 3.83 -0.60
C GLY A 79 -0.63 4.48 0.61
N GLY A 80 -1.94 4.32 0.78
CA GLY A 80 -2.60 4.56 2.06
C GLY A 80 -1.91 3.78 3.18
N TYR A 81 -1.94 4.29 4.42
CA TYR A 81 -1.12 3.73 5.51
C TYR A 81 -1.36 2.23 5.73
N ASN A 82 -2.62 1.81 5.80
CA ASN A 82 -2.94 0.39 6.05
C ASN A 82 -2.42 -0.50 4.91
N THR A 83 -2.78 -0.18 3.66
CA THR A 83 -2.34 -0.96 2.50
C THR A 83 -0.82 -0.99 2.35
N PHE A 84 -0.14 0.12 2.68
CA PHE A 84 1.31 0.17 2.71
C PHE A 84 1.89 -0.82 3.74
N CYS A 85 1.35 -0.83 4.96
CA CYS A 85 1.76 -1.77 6.01
C CYS A 85 1.45 -3.23 5.63
N GLU A 86 0.31 -3.48 4.99
CA GLU A 86 -0.09 -4.81 4.51
C GLU A 86 0.87 -5.34 3.45
N ILE A 87 1.25 -4.51 2.46
CA ILE A 87 2.23 -4.87 1.42
C ILE A 87 3.55 -5.33 2.08
N LEU A 88 4.05 -4.57 3.05
CA LEU A 88 5.28 -4.90 3.77
C LEU A 88 5.12 -6.15 4.65
N SER A 89 4.01 -6.26 5.38
CA SER A 89 3.75 -7.36 6.32
C SER A 89 3.56 -8.70 5.61
N PHE A 90 2.95 -8.70 4.43
CA PHE A 90 2.78 -9.88 3.59
C PHE A 90 3.97 -10.13 2.64
N ASP A 91 5.03 -9.33 2.79
CA ASP A 91 6.27 -9.48 2.03
C ASP A 91 6.05 -9.46 0.52
N LYS A 92 5.26 -8.49 0.02
CA LYS A 92 4.91 -8.40 -1.39
C LYS A 92 5.72 -7.34 -2.13
N PRO A 93 6.20 -7.64 -3.34
CA PRO A 93 6.64 -6.61 -4.27
C PRO A 93 5.54 -5.57 -4.45
N GLY A 94 5.88 -4.30 -4.32
CA GLY A 94 4.90 -3.21 -4.35
C GLY A 94 5.24 -2.13 -5.36
N LEU A 95 4.20 -1.66 -6.07
CA LEU A 95 4.24 -0.45 -6.88
C LEU A 95 3.26 0.56 -6.30
N VAL A 96 3.78 1.66 -5.78
CA VAL A 96 2.94 2.70 -5.18
C VAL A 96 2.85 3.91 -6.10
N VAL A 97 1.63 4.36 -6.35
CA VAL A 97 1.31 5.59 -7.08
C VAL A 97 0.66 6.56 -6.09
N PRO A 98 1.45 7.31 -5.31
CA PRO A 98 0.93 8.13 -4.24
C PRO A 98 0.21 9.36 -4.79
N ARG A 99 -0.83 9.79 -4.09
CA ARG A 99 -1.38 11.13 -4.28
C ARG A 99 -0.53 12.16 -3.53
N THR A 100 -0.49 13.38 -4.06
CA THR A 100 0.17 14.52 -3.41
C THR A 100 -0.83 15.50 -2.81
N LYS A 101 -2.10 15.45 -3.23
CA LYS A 101 -3.19 16.31 -2.73
C LYS A 101 -4.22 15.46 -1.98
N PRO A 102 -4.85 15.98 -0.93
CA PRO A 102 -4.61 17.26 -0.26
C PRO A 102 -3.39 17.25 0.69
N ARG A 103 -2.74 16.10 0.87
CA ARG A 103 -1.60 15.92 1.80
C ARG A 103 -0.48 15.13 1.15
N LEU A 104 0.76 15.46 1.48
CA LEU A 104 1.97 14.82 0.95
C LEU A 104 2.37 13.52 1.67
N GLU A 105 1.64 13.08 2.67
CA GLU A 105 2.05 11.94 3.51
C GLU A 105 2.29 10.63 2.73
N GLN A 106 1.41 10.34 1.76
CA GLN A 106 1.56 9.16 0.91
C GLN A 106 2.80 9.28 0.03
N PHE A 107 2.99 10.45 -0.57
CA PHE A 107 4.14 10.74 -1.42
C PHE A 107 5.45 10.61 -0.64
N ILE A 108 5.56 11.27 0.52
CA ILE A 108 6.77 11.21 1.35
C ILE A 108 7.06 9.76 1.76
N ARG A 109 6.04 9.01 2.17
CA ARG A 109 6.17 7.60 2.54
C ARG A 109 6.64 6.73 1.37
N ALA A 110 6.04 6.91 0.20
CA ALA A 110 6.39 6.15 -0.99
C ALA A 110 7.82 6.45 -1.47
N CYS A 111 8.23 7.72 -1.52
CA CYS A 111 9.60 8.11 -1.85
C CYS A 111 10.59 7.51 -0.86
N ARG A 112 10.30 7.59 0.44
CA ARG A 112 11.19 7.03 1.45
C ARG A 112 11.30 5.51 1.36
N ALA A 113 10.19 4.82 1.09
CA ALA A 113 10.20 3.37 0.92
C ALA A 113 10.98 2.96 -0.34
N GLN A 114 10.90 3.73 -1.42
CA GLN A 114 11.70 3.50 -2.63
C GLN A 114 13.20 3.71 -2.38
N GLU A 115 13.58 4.79 -1.69
CA GLU A 115 14.97 5.03 -1.29
C GLU A 115 15.55 3.88 -0.45
N LEU A 116 14.72 3.26 0.37
CA LEU A 116 15.07 2.12 1.19
C LEU A 116 15.02 0.78 0.43
N GLY A 117 14.62 0.76 -0.84
CA GLY A 117 14.52 -0.44 -1.65
C GLY A 117 13.32 -1.35 -1.31
N LEU A 118 12.37 -0.88 -0.48
CA LEU A 118 11.23 -1.68 0.00
C LEU A 118 10.14 -1.89 -1.06
N LEU A 119 9.97 -0.92 -1.97
CA LEU A 119 8.99 -0.96 -3.05
C LEU A 119 9.35 0.07 -4.13
N SER A 120 8.65 0.00 -5.27
CA SER A 120 8.76 1.00 -6.34
C SER A 120 7.68 2.06 -6.23
N CYS A 121 8.00 3.27 -6.71
CA CYS A 121 7.08 4.40 -6.74
C CYS A 121 7.01 5.00 -8.14
N LEU A 122 5.77 5.23 -8.63
CA LEU A 122 5.51 6.06 -9.80
C LEU A 122 4.78 7.34 -9.38
N GLN A 123 5.24 8.48 -9.89
CA GLN A 123 4.59 9.76 -9.63
C GLN A 123 3.39 9.93 -10.56
N GLY A 124 2.20 10.09 -9.98
CA GLY A 124 0.93 10.19 -10.71
C GLY A 124 0.45 11.61 -11.03
N ASP A 125 1.19 12.66 -10.61
CA ASP A 125 0.76 14.06 -10.76
C ASP A 125 1.17 14.72 -12.07
N SER A 126 2.07 14.09 -12.82
CA SER A 126 2.46 14.47 -14.17
C SER A 126 1.63 13.73 -15.22
N ILE A 127 2.00 13.87 -16.50
CA ILE A 127 1.41 13.10 -17.58
C ILE A 127 1.56 11.60 -17.27
N ARG A 128 0.42 10.90 -17.13
CA ARG A 128 0.38 9.46 -16.85
C ARG A 128 0.61 8.69 -18.14
N GLU A 129 1.88 8.56 -18.53
CA GLU A 129 2.26 7.80 -19.71
C GLU A 129 1.94 6.31 -19.54
N PRO A 130 1.05 5.71 -20.36
CA PRO A 130 0.72 4.29 -20.24
C PRO A 130 1.94 3.37 -20.33
N ARG A 131 2.95 3.75 -21.13
CA ARG A 131 4.21 2.99 -21.25
C ARG A 131 5.01 2.93 -19.95
N ALA A 132 4.98 3.99 -19.13
CA ALA A 132 5.68 4.00 -17.85
C ALA A 132 5.02 2.99 -16.89
N MET A 133 3.69 2.97 -16.83
CA MET A 133 2.94 1.98 -16.04
C MET A 133 3.16 0.55 -16.57
N ALA A 134 3.10 0.34 -17.87
CA ALA A 134 3.34 -0.97 -18.48
C ALA A 134 4.74 -1.51 -18.13
N THR A 135 5.77 -0.66 -18.19
CA THR A 135 7.13 -1.04 -17.78
C THR A 135 7.19 -1.41 -16.30
N ALA A 136 6.58 -0.61 -15.44
CA ALA A 136 6.55 -0.88 -13.99
C ALA A 136 5.79 -2.17 -13.65
N LEU A 137 4.66 -2.45 -14.33
CA LEU A 137 3.90 -3.69 -14.17
C LEU A 137 4.72 -4.93 -14.54
N ARG A 138 5.43 -4.90 -15.68
CA ARG A 138 6.31 -6.01 -16.09
C ARG A 138 7.44 -6.26 -15.10
N GLN A 139 7.95 -5.22 -14.46
CA GLN A 139 9.04 -5.31 -13.48
C GLN A 139 8.55 -5.66 -12.07
N LEU A 140 7.25 -5.50 -11.79
CA LEU A 140 6.71 -5.59 -10.43
C LEU A 140 7.08 -6.91 -9.73
N THR A 141 6.87 -8.03 -10.39
CA THR A 141 7.15 -9.36 -9.81
C THR A 141 8.62 -9.75 -9.79
N GLN A 142 9.47 -8.94 -10.42
CA GLN A 142 10.93 -9.13 -10.45
C GLN A 142 11.63 -8.28 -9.38
N GLN A 143 10.90 -7.42 -8.68
CA GLN A 143 11.45 -6.61 -7.60
C GLN A 143 11.84 -7.50 -6.41
N PRO A 144 12.90 -7.15 -5.67
CA PRO A 144 13.20 -7.79 -4.40
C PRO A 144 12.00 -7.65 -3.45
N LYS A 145 11.82 -8.65 -2.61
CA LYS A 145 10.80 -8.60 -1.56
C LYS A 145 11.24 -7.65 -0.44
N PRO A 146 10.29 -7.01 0.27
CA PRO A 146 10.64 -6.17 1.42
C PRO A 146 11.52 -6.85 2.47
N SER A 147 11.36 -8.17 2.71
CA SER A 147 12.17 -8.94 3.65
C SER A 147 13.62 -9.11 3.22
N GLU A 148 13.92 -8.96 1.93
CA GLU A 148 15.30 -9.01 1.42
C GLU A 148 16.08 -7.73 1.74
N VAL A 149 15.36 -6.66 2.12
CA VAL A 149 15.94 -5.40 2.57
C VAL A 149 16.10 -5.43 4.09
N VAL A 150 17.33 -5.49 4.56
CA VAL A 150 17.62 -5.57 6.00
C VAL A 150 17.43 -4.19 6.66
N LEU A 151 16.24 -3.95 7.19
CA LEU A 151 15.92 -2.75 7.98
C LEU A 151 15.46 -3.18 9.38
N PRO A 152 16.40 -3.24 10.36
CA PRO A 152 16.05 -3.63 11.71
C PRO A 152 14.97 -2.72 12.31
N GLY A 153 13.95 -3.31 12.90
CA GLY A 153 12.90 -2.58 13.61
C GLY A 153 11.78 -1.98 12.75
N LEU A 154 11.77 -2.22 11.44
CA LEU A 154 10.76 -1.61 10.55
C LEU A 154 9.32 -1.98 10.93
N LEU A 155 9.07 -3.22 11.33
CA LEU A 155 7.74 -3.73 11.72
C LEU A 155 7.60 -4.01 13.22
N ASP A 156 8.61 -3.69 14.02
CA ASP A 156 8.66 -4.00 15.45
C ASP A 156 7.94 -2.96 16.34
N GLY A 157 7.07 -2.13 15.75
CA GLY A 157 6.40 -1.03 16.47
C GLY A 157 5.63 -1.51 17.71
N LEU A 158 4.87 -2.59 17.61
CA LEU A 158 4.09 -3.15 18.71
C LEU A 158 5.01 -3.71 19.82
N GLU A 159 6.06 -4.42 19.44
CA GLU A 159 7.04 -4.96 20.40
C GLU A 159 7.77 -3.83 21.14
N ASN A 160 8.16 -2.80 20.41
CA ASN A 160 8.81 -1.62 20.99
C ASN A 160 7.88 -0.86 21.95
N ILE A 161 6.61 -0.70 21.61
CA ILE A 161 5.60 -0.12 22.51
C ILE A 161 5.47 -0.97 23.78
N ASN A 162 5.35 -2.29 23.64
CA ASN A 162 5.23 -3.20 24.78
C ASN A 162 6.47 -3.11 25.69
N LYS A 163 7.68 -3.06 25.15
CA LYS A 163 8.92 -2.86 25.92
C LYS A 163 8.92 -1.52 26.66
N LEU A 164 8.49 -0.43 26.00
CA LEU A 164 8.42 0.91 26.62
C LEU A 164 7.41 0.95 27.77
N VAL A 165 6.23 0.35 27.59
CA VAL A 165 5.18 0.28 28.61
C VAL A 165 5.66 -0.55 29.78
N ALA A 166 6.22 -1.73 29.54
CA ALA A 166 6.74 -2.61 30.59
C ALA A 166 7.81 -1.90 31.44
N ASN A 167 8.76 -1.20 30.79
CA ASN A 167 9.81 -0.43 31.47
C ASN A 167 9.23 0.71 32.33
N ARG A 168 8.17 1.35 31.84
CA ARG A 168 7.51 2.46 32.58
C ARG A 168 6.73 1.96 33.80
N LEU A 169 6.08 0.82 33.67
CA LEU A 169 5.37 0.16 34.79
C LEU A 169 6.35 -0.37 35.84
N ALA A 170 7.48 -0.96 35.41
CA ALA A 170 8.53 -1.40 36.33
C ALA A 170 9.10 -0.23 37.14
N LYS A 171 9.40 0.91 36.50
CA LYS A 171 9.86 2.13 37.18
C LYS A 171 8.85 2.69 38.18
N LYS A 172 7.54 2.60 37.91
CA LYS A 172 6.51 3.01 38.87
C LYS A 172 6.41 2.10 40.09
N ARG A 173 6.76 0.80 39.97
CA ARG A 173 6.78 -0.15 41.10
C ARG A 173 7.99 0.03 42.01
N THR A 174 9.03 0.72 41.58
CA THR A 174 10.24 0.98 42.38
C THR A 174 10.22 2.32 43.12
N VAL A 175 9.10 3.07 43.12
CA VAL A 175 8.95 4.22 44.01
C VAL A 175 8.75 3.68 45.44
N PRO A 176 9.69 3.90 46.38
CA PRO A 176 9.58 3.35 47.74
C PRO A 176 8.35 3.93 48.45
N LEU A 177 7.57 3.07 49.12
CA LEU A 177 6.41 3.44 49.92
C LEU A 177 6.70 4.51 50.99
N GLU A 178 7.98 4.73 51.31
CA GLU A 178 8.43 5.78 52.26
C GLU A 178 8.21 7.20 51.75
N LEU A 179 8.16 7.43 50.41
CA LEU A 179 7.89 8.76 49.86
C LEU A 179 6.43 9.14 49.93
N VAL A 180 5.52 8.16 49.96
CA VAL A 180 4.08 8.40 50.07
C VAL A 180 3.68 8.82 51.47
N ARG A 181 4.41 8.38 52.53
CA ARG A 181 4.14 8.77 53.91
C ARG A 181 4.55 10.19 54.28
N LYS A 182 5.43 10.84 53.48
CA LYS A 182 5.85 12.23 53.72
C LYS A 182 4.94 13.30 53.12
N ILE A 183 3.92 12.93 52.35
CA ILE A 183 2.98 13.86 51.73
C ILE A 183 1.62 13.89 52.49
N THR A 184 1.43 12.96 53.44
CA THR A 184 0.18 12.83 54.23
C THR A 184 0.35 13.11 55.75
N SER A 185 1.48 13.72 56.12
CA SER A 185 1.73 14.29 57.47
C SER A 185 2.00 15.84 57.34
#